data_38636eb6655f800ab1b93266a33516d9
#
_entry.id   38636eb6655f800ab1b93266a33516d9
#
_cell.length_a   1.000
_cell.length_b   1.000
_cell.length_c   1.000
_cell.angle_alpha   90.00
_cell.angle_beta   90.00
_cell.angle_gamma   90.00
#
_symmetry.space_group_name_H-M   'P 1'
#
loop_
_entity.id
_entity.type
_entity.pdbx_description
1 polymer ?
#
loop_
_entity_poly.entity_id
_entity_poly.type
_entity_poly.pdbx_seq_one_letter_code
_entity_poly.pdbx_strand_id
1 'polypeptide(L)'
;MEFRPYVTPERGACGGGVARVALLSLGGALGFITFVLAAYAVSETRAMRDEMEANRAYPFLTLGRVKAGYAGASAYRGAGSWHEQKPVSTDGGVTESGVSDLQAVTGNHGNVYLFGGIDTAGNVLDRVLEYDVIRQMYYTNTSLIAARARFGAGALTSASTGLVDRIVVAGGVDSSQNAITTAEYYDLSTGPSAAPGLNHDHADGCMASTGDAVYMMGGWRAVGYDWFSVSKVEKLTRTGTAWETMADMPSPRGDCAAAGLKGKVYVAGGYDDATFNHTVGFKKNLYMYDPATNTWTEKAPMKHERGDLQLVALDDTLLAIGGEIKQARPDGSHVNIVASHYVEEYFPEKDQWEERAYIGNARFRFGAAKSDWGTHVFGGSPVCKDPLDPNDYSYCDGLQMSSHEVYFELSHPDVWVNYDAAHEF
;
A
#
# COMPACT_ATOMS: atom_id res chain seq x y z
N MET A 1 46.10 11.59 18.50
CA MET A 1 44.95 11.70 17.57
C MET A 1 44.05 12.76 18.15
N GLU A 2 44.10 13.94 17.57
CA GLU A 2 43.30 15.08 18.03
C GLU A 2 41.91 15.02 17.42
N PHE A 3 40.88 14.98 18.25
CA PHE A 3 39.49 15.18 17.83
C PHE A 3 39.22 16.68 17.68
N ARG A 4 38.88 17.13 16.47
CA ARG A 4 38.35 18.49 16.26
C ARG A 4 36.83 18.44 16.49
N PRO A 5 36.26 19.39 17.27
CA PRO A 5 34.80 19.47 17.42
C PRO A 5 34.17 20.09 16.19
N TYR A 6 33.02 19.51 15.80
CA TYR A 6 32.15 20.02 14.72
C TYR A 6 31.44 21.28 15.24
N VAL A 7 31.57 22.38 14.53
CA VAL A 7 30.90 23.65 14.84
C VAL A 7 29.53 23.64 14.21
N THR A 8 28.48 23.70 15.04
CA THR A 8 27.09 23.93 14.59
C THR A 8 26.87 25.41 14.30
N PRO A 9 26.06 25.79 13.27
CA PRO A 9 25.72 27.19 13.03
C PRO A 9 24.75 27.73 14.09
N GLU A 10 25.04 28.94 14.54
CA GLU A 10 24.26 29.69 15.51
C GLU A 10 22.80 29.90 15.05
N ARG A 11 21.86 29.51 15.87
CA ARG A 11 20.47 30.00 15.81
C ARG A 11 20.25 31.00 16.93
N GLY A 12 19.72 32.15 16.52
CA GLY A 12 19.39 33.27 17.36
C GLY A 12 18.45 32.93 18.52
N ALA A 13 18.67 33.62 19.59
CA ALA A 13 18.06 33.46 20.88
C ALA A 13 16.56 33.77 20.91
N CYS A 14 15.79 32.90 21.54
CA CYS A 14 14.62 33.26 22.33
C CYS A 14 14.53 32.36 23.57
N GLY A 15 14.62 32.99 24.69
CA GLY A 15 14.08 32.72 26.04
C GLY A 15 14.17 31.33 26.67
N GLY A 16 15.07 31.10 27.43
CA GLY A 16 15.43 30.79 28.78
C GLY A 16 14.60 29.79 29.55
N GLY A 17 15.18 28.71 29.89
CA GLY A 17 14.83 27.85 31.00
C GLY A 17 16.06 27.09 31.45
N VAL A 18 16.81 27.68 32.38
CA VAL A 18 17.99 27.03 32.98
C VAL A 18 17.52 25.91 33.92
N ALA A 19 17.59 24.66 33.47
CA ALA A 19 17.45 23.51 34.35
C ALA A 19 18.69 23.43 35.26
N ARG A 20 18.54 23.71 36.54
CA ARG A 20 19.57 23.49 37.57
C ARG A 20 19.72 21.97 37.75
N VAL A 21 20.84 21.44 37.29
CA VAL A 21 21.23 20.06 37.58
C VAL A 21 21.82 20.04 38.98
N ALA A 22 21.15 19.37 39.93
CA ALA A 22 21.72 19.08 41.23
C ALA A 22 22.72 17.93 41.07
N LEU A 23 24.01 18.23 41.24
CA LEU A 23 25.08 17.24 41.28
C LEU A 23 25.06 16.53 42.64
N LEU A 24 24.58 15.30 42.69
CA LEU A 24 24.86 14.37 43.77
C LEU A 24 26.10 13.56 43.35
N SER A 25 27.19 13.78 44.04
CA SER A 25 28.44 13.03 43.87
C SER A 25 28.31 11.63 44.47
N LEU A 26 28.18 10.62 43.63
CA LEU A 26 28.42 9.23 43.98
C LEU A 26 29.73 8.79 43.35
N GLY A 27 30.66 8.37 44.20
CA GLY A 27 32.04 8.06 43.86
C GLY A 27 32.18 6.92 42.85
N GLY A 28 32.99 7.15 41.86
CA GLY A 28 33.48 6.18 40.92
C GLY A 28 33.25 6.58 39.45
N ALA A 29 34.33 6.62 38.67
CA ALA A 29 34.33 7.05 37.27
C ALA A 29 33.34 6.27 36.38
N LEU A 30 33.03 5.02 36.72
CA LEU A 30 32.03 4.19 36.00
C LEU A 30 30.58 4.65 36.23
N GLY A 31 30.26 5.13 37.46
CA GLY A 31 28.92 5.66 37.76
C GLY A 31 28.60 6.93 37.01
N PHE A 32 29.61 7.79 36.78
CA PHE A 32 29.46 9.05 36.08
C PHE A 32 29.18 8.85 34.58
N ILE A 33 29.89 7.89 33.95
CA ILE A 33 29.67 7.54 32.52
C ILE A 33 28.28 6.95 32.31
N THR A 34 27.83 6.07 33.21
CA THR A 34 26.50 5.45 33.11
C THR A 34 25.37 6.47 33.27
N PHE A 35 25.58 7.47 34.19
CA PHE A 35 24.60 8.54 34.41
C PHE A 35 24.54 9.53 33.24
N VAL A 36 25.69 9.87 32.66
CA VAL A 36 25.76 10.74 31.47
C VAL A 36 25.13 10.05 30.26
N LEU A 37 25.37 8.75 30.02
CA LEU A 37 24.77 8.00 28.93
C LEU A 37 23.25 7.82 29.11
N ALA A 38 22.78 7.60 30.34
CA ALA A 38 21.36 7.54 30.64
C ALA A 38 20.67 8.91 30.48
N ALA A 39 21.31 10.00 30.89
CA ALA A 39 20.81 11.35 30.70
C ALA A 39 20.80 11.76 29.22
N TYR A 40 21.80 11.34 28.46
CA TYR A 40 21.85 11.53 27.00
C TYR A 40 20.77 10.75 26.29
N ALA A 41 20.57 9.47 26.62
CA ALA A 41 19.51 8.62 26.06
C ALA A 41 18.11 9.16 26.41
N VAL A 42 17.89 9.68 27.61
CA VAL A 42 16.62 10.32 27.99
C VAL A 42 16.40 11.65 27.26
N SER A 43 17.48 12.40 27.02
CA SER A 43 17.45 13.65 26.24
C SER A 43 17.12 13.36 24.77
N GLU A 44 17.74 12.35 24.17
CA GLU A 44 17.45 11.95 22.80
C GLU A 44 16.03 11.40 22.63
N THR A 45 15.56 10.59 23.59
CA THR A 45 14.18 10.07 23.55
C THR A 45 13.14 11.17 23.78
N ARG A 46 13.44 12.22 24.57
CA ARG A 46 12.59 13.40 24.67
C ARG A 46 12.62 14.24 23.40
N ALA A 47 13.80 14.49 22.84
CA ALA A 47 13.92 15.22 21.57
C ALA A 47 13.20 14.50 20.43
N MET A 48 13.32 13.17 20.33
CA MET A 48 12.55 12.37 19.37
C MET A 48 11.04 12.42 19.66
N ARG A 49 10.63 12.39 20.92
CA ARG A 49 9.21 12.53 21.28
C ARG A 49 8.67 13.91 20.94
N ASP A 50 9.40 14.97 21.28
CA ASP A 50 9.03 16.36 20.99
C ASP A 50 9.04 16.61 19.48
N GLU A 51 9.95 15.97 18.72
CA GLU A 51 9.97 15.98 17.25
C GLU A 51 8.83 15.14 16.65
N MET A 52 8.46 14.01 17.25
CA MET A 52 7.28 13.24 16.88
C MET A 52 5.99 14.00 17.18
N GLU A 53 5.90 14.68 18.34
CA GLU A 53 4.73 15.51 18.69
C GLU A 53 4.67 16.77 17.81
N ALA A 54 5.79 17.42 17.51
CA ALA A 54 5.85 18.52 16.56
C ALA A 54 5.49 18.08 15.14
N ASN A 55 5.96 16.91 14.71
CA ASN A 55 5.60 16.34 13.40
C ASN A 55 4.15 15.82 13.38
N ARG A 56 3.58 15.39 14.51
CA ARG A 56 2.14 15.16 14.65
C ARG A 56 1.30 16.43 14.49
N ALA A 57 1.84 17.55 14.98
CA ALA A 57 1.16 18.84 14.86
C ALA A 57 1.35 19.53 13.49
N TYR A 58 2.39 19.13 12.70
CA TYR A 58 2.79 19.84 11.49
C TYR A 58 2.84 19.06 10.16
N PRO A 59 2.37 17.81 10.04
CA PRO A 59 2.32 17.15 8.72
C PRO A 59 1.43 17.91 7.72
N PHE A 60 0.60 18.83 8.21
CA PHE A 60 -0.35 19.62 7.39
C PHE A 60 0.18 20.97 6.91
N LEU A 61 1.28 21.48 7.46
CA LEU A 61 1.82 22.80 7.05
C LEU A 61 2.77 22.76 5.84
N THR A 62 3.22 21.57 5.45
CA THR A 62 4.00 21.35 4.22
C THR A 62 3.16 20.81 3.06
N LEU A 63 1.85 20.74 3.21
CA LEU A 63 0.93 20.34 2.14
C LEU A 63 1.02 21.34 1.00
N GLY A 64 1.80 20.96 0.00
CA GLY A 64 1.84 21.62 -1.28
C GLY A 64 0.40 21.79 -1.79
N ARG A 65 0.14 22.92 -2.40
CA ARG A 65 -1.10 23.39 -2.98
C ARG A 65 -2.09 22.27 -3.28
N VAL A 66 -3.20 22.23 -2.54
CA VAL A 66 -4.40 21.51 -2.99
C VAL A 66 -4.67 21.94 -4.41
N LYS A 67 -4.46 21.07 -5.38
CA LYS A 67 -4.97 21.31 -6.74
C LYS A 67 -6.49 21.30 -6.63
N ALA A 68 -7.08 22.49 -6.46
CA ALA A 68 -8.51 22.72 -6.64
C ALA A 68 -8.82 22.43 -8.11
N GLY A 69 -9.07 21.18 -8.45
CA GLY A 69 -9.22 20.71 -9.81
C GLY A 69 -10.47 19.89 -10.11
N TYR A 70 -11.28 19.56 -9.11
CA TYR A 70 -12.53 18.85 -9.35
C TYR A 70 -13.68 19.49 -8.58
N ALA A 71 -14.58 20.13 -9.31
CA ALA A 71 -15.82 20.73 -8.79
C ALA A 71 -16.81 19.71 -8.13
N GLY A 72 -16.43 18.43 -8.04
CA GLY A 72 -17.18 17.38 -7.38
C GLY A 72 -16.79 17.10 -5.92
N ALA A 73 -15.61 17.55 -5.48
CA ALA A 73 -15.10 17.27 -4.12
C ALA A 73 -15.92 17.93 -2.99
N SER A 74 -16.73 18.95 -3.30
CA SER A 74 -17.56 19.66 -2.30
C SER A 74 -18.82 18.89 -1.87
N ALA A 75 -19.21 17.85 -2.60
CA ALA A 75 -20.45 17.11 -2.32
C ALA A 75 -20.29 16.05 -1.20
N TYR A 76 -19.04 15.68 -0.86
CA TYR A 76 -18.73 14.62 0.09
C TYR A 76 -18.10 15.15 1.39
N ARG A 77 -18.63 16.25 1.93
CA ARG A 77 -18.24 16.72 3.27
C ARG A 77 -18.55 15.62 4.28
N GLY A 78 -17.52 15.06 4.89
CA GLY A 78 -17.62 13.96 5.85
C GLY A 78 -17.05 12.61 5.37
N ALA A 79 -16.49 12.54 4.15
CA ALA A 79 -16.08 11.30 3.50
C ALA A 79 -14.56 11.05 3.48
N GLY A 80 -13.76 11.76 4.29
CA GLY A 80 -12.29 11.73 4.23
C GLY A 80 -11.72 12.67 3.16
N SER A 81 -10.39 12.73 3.06
CA SER A 81 -9.70 13.57 2.09
C SER A 81 -8.41 12.93 1.60
N TRP A 82 -8.04 13.20 0.34
CA TRP A 82 -6.79 12.78 -0.27
C TRP A 82 -5.80 13.93 -0.36
N HIS A 83 -4.53 13.64 -0.09
CA HIS A 83 -3.44 14.62 -0.09
C HIS A 83 -2.23 14.07 -0.81
N GLU A 84 -1.66 14.87 -1.73
CA GLU A 84 -0.40 14.52 -2.40
C GLU A 84 0.76 14.49 -1.40
N GLN A 85 1.64 13.51 -1.56
CA GLN A 85 2.88 13.33 -0.82
C GLN A 85 4.08 13.45 -1.76
N LYS A 86 5.29 13.31 -1.23
CA LYS A 86 6.49 13.23 -2.05
C LYS A 86 6.36 12.06 -3.03
N PRO A 87 6.70 12.25 -4.32
CA PRO A 87 6.67 11.18 -5.30
C PRO A 87 7.54 9.99 -4.91
N VAL A 88 7.21 8.80 -5.43
CA VAL A 88 8.05 7.61 -5.29
C VAL A 88 9.44 7.91 -5.86
N SER A 89 10.48 7.63 -5.10
CA SER A 89 11.86 7.99 -5.43
C SER A 89 12.83 6.91 -4.97
N THR A 90 13.92 6.74 -5.71
CA THR A 90 14.97 5.77 -5.40
C THR A 90 16.16 6.35 -4.64
N ASP A 91 16.20 7.68 -4.48
CA ASP A 91 17.36 8.41 -3.96
C ASP A 91 16.96 9.46 -2.88
N GLY A 92 16.02 9.10 -2.03
CA GLY A 92 15.58 9.94 -0.92
C GLY A 92 14.69 11.13 -1.35
N GLY A 93 14.07 11.07 -2.54
CA GLY A 93 13.16 12.09 -3.04
C GLY A 93 13.77 13.07 -4.04
N VAL A 94 14.96 12.76 -4.58
CA VAL A 94 15.64 13.61 -5.58
C VAL A 94 15.18 13.26 -7.00
N THR A 95 15.08 11.97 -7.32
CA THR A 95 14.65 11.50 -8.64
C THR A 95 13.32 10.76 -8.55
N GLU A 96 12.30 11.29 -9.21
CA GLU A 96 11.00 10.62 -9.34
C GLU A 96 11.14 9.34 -10.16
N SER A 97 10.50 8.27 -9.69
CA SER A 97 10.52 6.95 -10.33
C SER A 97 9.09 6.42 -10.49
N GLY A 98 8.54 6.58 -11.69
CA GLY A 98 7.24 5.98 -12.02
C GLY A 98 7.31 4.45 -11.94
N VAL A 99 6.28 3.85 -11.36
CA VAL A 99 6.17 2.40 -11.18
C VAL A 99 4.71 1.96 -11.17
N SER A 100 4.40 0.88 -11.89
CA SER A 100 3.10 0.18 -11.84
C SER A 100 3.27 -1.28 -11.46
N ASP A 101 2.17 -2.01 -11.30
CA ASP A 101 2.15 -3.46 -11.06
C ASP A 101 2.97 -3.89 -9.81
N LEU A 102 3.12 -2.97 -8.86
CA LEU A 102 3.83 -3.14 -7.59
C LEU A 102 2.88 -3.55 -6.48
N GLN A 103 3.45 -4.04 -5.38
CA GLN A 103 2.71 -4.25 -4.14
C GLN A 103 3.25 -3.37 -3.02
N ALA A 104 2.34 -2.89 -2.16
CA ALA A 104 2.68 -2.14 -0.95
C ALA A 104 2.19 -2.90 0.29
N VAL A 105 3.05 -3.04 1.28
CA VAL A 105 2.74 -3.75 2.52
C VAL A 105 3.23 -2.93 3.71
N THR A 106 2.37 -2.76 4.70
CA THR A 106 2.73 -2.11 5.95
C THR A 106 3.63 -3.02 6.77
N GLY A 107 4.79 -2.50 7.15
CA GLY A 107 5.72 -3.13 8.05
C GLY A 107 5.54 -2.67 9.50
N ASN A 108 6.61 -2.75 10.27
CA ASN A 108 6.60 -2.27 11.64
C ASN A 108 6.66 -0.73 11.69
N HIS A 109 6.15 -0.14 12.76
CA HIS A 109 6.14 1.31 13.00
C HIS A 109 5.39 2.12 11.94
N GLY A 110 4.47 1.48 11.20
CA GLY A 110 3.68 2.11 10.17
C GLY A 110 4.42 2.41 8.85
N ASN A 111 5.71 2.08 8.73
CA ASN A 111 6.44 2.23 7.48
C ASN A 111 5.85 1.32 6.40
N VAL A 112 5.88 1.78 5.16
CA VAL A 112 5.34 1.03 4.01
C VAL A 112 6.46 0.55 3.12
N TYR A 113 6.46 -0.75 2.83
CA TYR A 113 7.40 -1.38 1.91
C TYR A 113 6.77 -1.57 0.55
N LEU A 114 7.47 -1.10 -0.49
CA LEU A 114 7.07 -1.19 -1.89
C LEU A 114 7.95 -2.23 -2.57
N PHE A 115 7.32 -3.21 -3.21
CA PHE A 115 7.99 -4.34 -3.83
C PHE A 115 7.79 -4.37 -5.33
N GLY A 116 8.86 -4.65 -6.09
CA GLY A 116 8.83 -4.99 -7.51
C GLY A 116 8.14 -3.96 -8.39
N GLY A 117 7.37 -4.47 -9.36
CA GLY A 117 6.61 -3.68 -10.32
C GLY A 117 7.30 -3.50 -11.66
N ILE A 118 6.81 -2.56 -12.45
CA ILE A 118 7.31 -2.21 -13.79
C ILE A 118 7.66 -0.73 -13.81
N ASP A 119 8.88 -0.40 -14.24
CA ASP A 119 9.32 1.01 -14.38
C ASP A 119 8.85 1.66 -15.69
N THR A 120 9.14 2.95 -15.86
CA THR A 120 8.79 3.72 -17.06
C THR A 120 9.50 3.27 -18.34
N ALA A 121 10.52 2.43 -18.23
CA ALA A 121 11.21 1.81 -19.37
C ALA A 121 10.65 0.41 -19.70
N GLY A 122 9.65 -0.07 -18.94
CA GLY A 122 9.03 -1.39 -19.10
C GLY A 122 9.84 -2.53 -18.44
N ASN A 123 10.82 -2.22 -17.61
CA ASN A 123 11.59 -3.24 -16.92
C ASN A 123 10.83 -3.75 -15.70
N VAL A 124 10.74 -5.07 -15.55
CA VAL A 124 10.27 -5.71 -14.32
C VAL A 124 11.34 -5.61 -13.25
N LEU A 125 10.95 -5.19 -12.06
CA LEU A 125 11.85 -4.80 -10.98
C LEU A 125 11.95 -5.87 -9.88
N ASP A 126 13.13 -5.98 -9.29
CA ASP A 126 13.37 -6.68 -8.02
C ASP A 126 13.48 -5.71 -6.84
N ARG A 127 13.32 -4.42 -7.08
CA ARG A 127 13.53 -3.33 -6.14
C ARG A 127 12.60 -3.42 -4.93
N VAL A 128 13.13 -3.09 -3.75
CA VAL A 128 12.38 -2.88 -2.53
C VAL A 128 12.67 -1.48 -2.01
N LEU A 129 11.61 -0.68 -1.82
CA LEU A 129 11.69 0.63 -1.19
C LEU A 129 10.93 0.59 0.14
N GLU A 130 11.46 1.25 1.14
CA GLU A 130 10.77 1.56 2.39
C GLU A 130 10.40 3.04 2.40
N TYR A 131 9.13 3.33 2.60
CA TYR A 131 8.64 4.66 2.86
C TYR A 131 8.49 4.86 4.37
N ASP A 132 9.36 5.70 4.93
CA ASP A 132 9.26 6.16 6.31
C ASP A 132 8.17 7.23 6.40
N VAL A 133 7.06 6.88 7.02
CA VAL A 133 5.87 7.74 7.09
C VAL A 133 6.10 8.97 7.98
N ILE A 134 7.00 8.88 8.95
CA ILE A 134 7.32 9.97 9.86
C ILE A 134 8.22 10.99 9.17
N ARG A 135 9.28 10.51 8.50
CA ARG A 135 10.24 11.37 7.79
C ARG A 135 9.76 11.76 6.39
N GLN A 136 8.75 11.07 5.88
CA GLN A 136 8.24 11.22 4.51
C GLN A 136 9.36 11.05 3.47
N MET A 137 10.15 10.01 3.63
CA MET A 137 11.31 9.70 2.80
C MET A 137 11.32 8.24 2.37
N TYR A 138 11.87 8.00 1.18
CA TYR A 138 12.09 6.66 0.65
C TYR A 138 13.52 6.21 0.90
N TYR A 139 13.66 4.95 1.29
CA TYR A 139 14.96 4.28 1.44
C TYR A 139 14.97 3.05 0.55
N THR A 140 16.09 2.84 -0.16
CA THR A 140 16.31 1.62 -0.91
C THR A 140 16.79 0.53 0.03
N ASN A 141 16.09 -0.60 0.03
CA ASN A 141 16.43 -1.78 0.80
C ASN A 141 17.04 -2.88 -0.09
N THR A 142 17.40 -4.01 0.51
CA THR A 142 17.88 -5.19 -0.22
C THR A 142 16.82 -5.65 -1.21
N SER A 143 17.19 -5.82 -2.49
CA SER A 143 16.28 -6.27 -3.54
C SER A 143 15.74 -7.67 -3.29
N LEU A 144 14.61 -8.03 -3.91
CA LEU A 144 14.11 -9.40 -4.01
C LEU A 144 15.14 -10.32 -4.71
N ILE A 145 15.00 -11.61 -4.53
CA ILE A 145 15.82 -12.63 -5.24
C ILE A 145 15.48 -12.60 -6.74
N ALA A 146 14.20 -12.40 -7.08
CA ALA A 146 13.74 -12.35 -8.46
C ALA A 146 12.86 -11.12 -8.73
N ALA A 147 13.14 -10.45 -9.86
CA ALA A 147 12.30 -9.39 -10.37
C ALA A 147 10.88 -9.93 -10.68
N ARG A 148 9.86 -9.18 -10.28
CA ARG A 148 8.45 -9.58 -10.49
C ARG A 148 7.49 -8.40 -10.55
N ALA A 149 6.42 -8.60 -11.31
CA ALA A 149 5.29 -7.69 -11.41
C ALA A 149 3.99 -8.49 -11.27
N ARG A 150 2.85 -7.84 -10.96
CA ARG A 150 1.53 -8.48 -10.92
C ARG A 150 1.47 -9.68 -9.97
N PHE A 151 2.07 -9.56 -8.83
CA PHE A 151 2.23 -10.60 -7.81
C PHE A 151 1.44 -10.28 -6.54
N GLY A 152 1.34 -11.24 -5.63
CA GLY A 152 0.76 -11.01 -4.31
C GLY A 152 1.84 -10.73 -3.27
N ALA A 153 1.55 -9.83 -2.32
CA ALA A 153 2.37 -9.62 -1.13
C ALA A 153 1.52 -9.50 0.14
N GLY A 154 2.01 -10.07 1.25
CA GLY A 154 1.28 -10.06 2.51
C GLY A 154 2.18 -10.22 3.72
N ALA A 155 1.87 -9.50 4.80
CA ALA A 155 2.65 -9.52 6.03
C ALA A 155 2.30 -10.73 6.90
N LEU A 156 3.30 -11.37 7.49
CA LEU A 156 3.17 -12.36 8.55
C LEU A 156 3.61 -11.75 9.88
N THR A 157 2.76 -11.87 10.88
CA THR A 157 2.93 -11.27 12.20
C THR A 157 3.41 -12.31 13.20
N SER A 158 4.38 -11.96 14.01
CA SER A 158 4.85 -12.80 15.12
C SER A 158 3.79 -12.87 16.22
N ALA A 159 3.37 -14.07 16.58
CA ALA A 159 2.43 -14.28 17.68
C ALA A 159 2.98 -13.83 19.05
N SER A 160 4.31 -13.79 19.22
CA SER A 160 4.96 -13.41 20.48
C SER A 160 5.12 -11.90 20.65
N THR A 161 5.29 -11.15 19.56
CA THR A 161 5.56 -9.69 19.59
C THR A 161 4.42 -8.85 19.02
N GLY A 162 3.53 -9.45 18.24
CA GLY A 162 2.52 -8.72 17.47
C GLY A 162 3.07 -7.91 16.29
N LEU A 163 4.39 -7.96 16.06
CA LEU A 163 5.05 -7.24 14.99
C LEU A 163 5.12 -8.08 13.71
N VAL A 164 5.17 -7.40 12.56
CA VAL A 164 5.51 -8.03 11.28
C VAL A 164 6.95 -8.52 11.35
N ASP A 165 7.16 -9.83 11.20
CA ASP A 165 8.49 -10.43 11.19
C ASP A 165 8.97 -10.75 9.77
N ARG A 166 8.06 -10.98 8.83
CA ARG A 166 8.38 -11.16 7.42
C ARG A 166 7.19 -10.83 6.52
N ILE A 167 7.48 -10.50 5.28
CA ILE A 167 6.49 -10.34 4.21
C ILE A 167 6.68 -11.50 3.24
N VAL A 168 5.59 -12.12 2.81
CA VAL A 168 5.58 -13.11 1.73
C VAL A 168 5.32 -12.37 0.44
N VAL A 169 6.14 -12.64 -0.57
CA VAL A 169 6.00 -12.13 -1.93
C VAL A 169 5.92 -13.34 -2.85
N ALA A 170 4.83 -13.52 -3.60
CA ALA A 170 4.60 -14.76 -4.33
C ALA A 170 3.88 -14.56 -5.67
N GLY A 171 4.23 -15.40 -6.64
CA GLY A 171 3.59 -15.43 -7.96
C GLY A 171 3.94 -14.22 -8.82
N GLY A 172 2.99 -13.87 -9.70
CA GLY A 172 3.13 -12.79 -10.68
C GLY A 172 3.77 -13.22 -11.99
N VAL A 173 4.41 -12.27 -12.65
CA VAL A 173 5.14 -12.49 -13.92
C VAL A 173 6.61 -12.05 -13.81
N ASP A 174 7.48 -12.71 -14.58
CA ASP A 174 8.88 -12.38 -14.74
C ASP A 174 9.13 -11.30 -15.83
N SER A 175 10.39 -10.97 -16.09
CA SER A 175 10.78 -10.01 -17.13
C SER A 175 10.42 -10.43 -18.56
N SER A 176 10.10 -11.69 -18.77
CA SER A 176 9.63 -12.23 -20.06
C SER A 176 8.10 -12.35 -20.11
N GLN A 177 7.38 -11.80 -19.10
CA GLN A 177 5.93 -11.89 -18.92
C GLN A 177 5.41 -13.33 -18.78
N ASN A 178 6.27 -14.27 -18.32
CA ASN A 178 5.82 -15.62 -17.97
C ASN A 178 5.26 -15.62 -16.55
N ALA A 179 4.15 -16.35 -16.33
CA ALA A 179 3.67 -16.62 -14.98
C ALA A 179 4.73 -17.40 -14.19
N ILE A 180 4.95 -17.00 -12.95
CA ILE A 180 5.90 -17.65 -12.04
C ILE A 180 5.19 -18.13 -10.77
N THR A 181 5.60 -19.29 -10.27
CA THR A 181 5.10 -19.87 -9.01
C THR A 181 6.08 -19.68 -7.85
N THR A 182 7.22 -19.04 -8.09
CA THR A 182 8.20 -18.78 -7.03
C THR A 182 7.66 -17.83 -5.99
N ALA A 183 8.08 -18.05 -4.73
CA ALA A 183 7.79 -17.16 -3.62
C ALA A 183 9.06 -16.88 -2.80
N GLU A 184 9.03 -15.75 -2.09
CA GLU A 184 10.10 -15.26 -1.24
C GLU A 184 9.53 -14.81 0.10
N TYR A 185 10.27 -15.06 1.18
CA TYR A 185 10.12 -14.34 2.42
C TYR A 185 11.01 -13.11 2.37
N TYR A 186 10.47 -11.97 2.73
CA TYR A 186 11.24 -10.76 2.94
C TYR A 186 11.20 -10.42 4.44
N ASP A 187 12.30 -10.69 5.13
CA ASP A 187 12.49 -10.30 6.52
C ASP A 187 12.93 -8.83 6.57
N LEU A 188 12.28 -8.02 7.40
CA LEU A 188 12.51 -6.57 7.46
C LEU A 188 13.92 -6.21 7.98
N SER A 189 14.62 -7.16 8.61
CA SER A 189 15.96 -6.95 9.17
C SER A 189 17.08 -7.59 8.36
N THR A 190 16.81 -8.72 7.70
CA THR A 190 17.84 -9.51 7.00
C THR A 190 17.66 -9.58 5.48
N GLY A 191 16.54 -9.10 4.97
CA GLY A 191 16.22 -9.11 3.55
C GLY A 191 15.60 -10.42 3.06
N PRO A 192 15.68 -10.73 1.74
CA PRO A 192 14.95 -11.83 1.14
C PRO A 192 15.57 -13.19 1.40
N SER A 193 14.71 -14.21 1.44
CA SER A 193 15.09 -15.62 1.43
C SER A 193 14.03 -16.44 0.69
N ALA A 194 14.39 -17.61 0.16
CA ALA A 194 13.45 -18.47 -0.55
C ALA A 194 12.30 -18.92 0.34
N ALA A 195 11.09 -18.88 -0.18
CA ALA A 195 9.88 -19.45 0.41
C ALA A 195 9.39 -20.65 -0.42
N PRO A 196 8.50 -21.51 0.12
CA PRO A 196 7.83 -22.52 -0.67
C PRO A 196 7.13 -21.92 -1.88
N GLY A 197 7.29 -22.51 -3.08
CA GLY A 197 6.59 -22.09 -4.28
C GLY A 197 5.10 -22.42 -4.23
N LEU A 198 4.30 -21.64 -4.94
CA LEU A 198 2.87 -21.86 -5.17
C LEU A 198 2.64 -23.17 -5.95
N ASN A 199 1.50 -23.82 -5.73
CA ASN A 199 1.09 -25.01 -6.49
C ASN A 199 0.45 -24.67 -7.85
N HIS A 200 -0.03 -23.42 -8.02
CA HIS A 200 -0.70 -22.94 -9.22
C HIS A 200 -0.15 -21.58 -9.67
N ASP A 201 -0.37 -21.24 -10.94
CA ASP A 201 -0.11 -19.90 -11.45
C ASP A 201 -1.13 -18.91 -10.88
N HIS A 202 -0.64 -17.75 -10.49
CA HIS A 202 -1.43 -16.64 -9.95
C HIS A 202 -0.90 -15.29 -10.46
N ALA A 203 -0.71 -15.15 -11.79
CA ALA A 203 -0.40 -13.85 -12.37
C ALA A 203 -1.61 -12.92 -12.20
N ASP A 204 -1.42 -11.68 -11.77
CA ASP A 204 -2.50 -10.74 -11.40
C ASP A 204 -3.51 -11.32 -10.38
N GLY A 205 -3.05 -12.21 -9.52
CA GLY A 205 -3.82 -12.70 -8.38
C GLY A 205 -3.74 -11.72 -7.21
N CYS A 206 -4.69 -11.85 -6.28
CA CYS A 206 -4.72 -11.04 -5.08
C CYS A 206 -4.27 -11.83 -3.85
N MET A 207 -3.58 -11.15 -2.93
CA MET A 207 -3.14 -11.74 -1.67
C MET A 207 -3.68 -10.97 -0.47
N ALA A 208 -4.08 -11.71 0.56
CA ALA A 208 -4.44 -11.14 1.85
C ALA A 208 -3.73 -11.84 2.99
N SER A 209 -3.55 -11.12 4.11
CA SER A 209 -2.97 -11.65 5.35
C SER A 209 -4.00 -11.64 6.46
N THR A 210 -3.99 -12.70 7.28
CA THR A 210 -4.71 -12.75 8.57
C THR A 210 -3.77 -12.59 9.77
N GLY A 211 -2.52 -12.22 9.50
CA GLY A 211 -1.46 -12.08 10.49
C GLY A 211 -0.62 -13.35 10.63
N ASP A 212 -1.24 -14.51 10.87
CA ASP A 212 -0.57 -15.82 11.02
C ASP A 212 -0.42 -16.60 9.70
N ALA A 213 -1.16 -16.19 8.67
CA ALA A 213 -1.14 -16.77 7.34
C ALA A 213 -1.38 -15.75 6.25
N VAL A 214 -0.88 -16.04 5.04
CA VAL A 214 -1.23 -15.36 3.80
C VAL A 214 -2.04 -16.29 2.90
N TYR A 215 -2.93 -15.69 2.11
CA TYR A 215 -3.79 -16.38 1.16
C TYR A 215 -3.59 -15.78 -0.21
N MET A 216 -3.14 -16.60 -1.18
CA MET A 216 -3.02 -16.25 -2.59
C MET A 216 -4.25 -16.74 -3.33
N MET A 217 -4.89 -15.89 -4.10
CA MET A 217 -6.22 -16.16 -4.65
C MET A 217 -6.35 -15.64 -6.07
N GLY A 218 -7.07 -16.39 -6.92
CA GLY A 218 -7.38 -15.99 -8.28
C GLY A 218 -6.17 -15.80 -9.16
N GLY A 219 -6.23 -14.84 -10.06
CA GLY A 219 -5.21 -14.53 -11.05
C GLY A 219 -5.41 -15.27 -12.35
N TRP A 220 -4.39 -15.19 -13.20
CA TRP A 220 -4.37 -15.76 -14.53
C TRP A 220 -3.40 -16.93 -14.60
N ARG A 221 -3.79 -17.96 -15.33
CA ARG A 221 -2.96 -19.10 -15.70
C ARG A 221 -2.73 -19.09 -17.21
N ALA A 222 -1.47 -19.21 -17.61
CA ALA A 222 -1.13 -19.37 -19.01
C ALA A 222 -1.34 -20.81 -19.50
N VAL A 223 -1.97 -20.98 -20.66
CA VAL A 223 -2.10 -22.26 -21.37
C VAL A 223 -1.78 -22.02 -22.84
N GLY A 224 -0.57 -22.35 -23.26
CA GLY A 224 -0.07 -21.96 -24.58
C GLY A 224 0.08 -20.44 -24.67
N TYR A 225 -0.65 -19.81 -25.57
CA TYR A 225 -0.67 -18.35 -25.76
C TYR A 225 -1.87 -17.67 -25.08
N ASP A 226 -2.77 -18.44 -24.49
CA ASP A 226 -4.02 -17.92 -23.89
C ASP A 226 -3.88 -17.81 -22.37
N TRP A 227 -4.58 -16.84 -21.80
CA TRP A 227 -4.67 -16.62 -20.37
C TRP A 227 -6.09 -16.88 -19.88
N PHE A 228 -6.19 -17.62 -18.76
CA PHE A 228 -7.49 -17.99 -18.15
C PHE A 228 -7.48 -17.55 -16.69
N SER A 229 -8.54 -16.85 -16.30
CA SER A 229 -8.75 -16.55 -14.89
C SER A 229 -9.00 -17.83 -14.09
N VAL A 230 -8.49 -17.90 -12.88
CA VAL A 230 -8.64 -19.05 -11.99
C VAL A 230 -9.37 -18.69 -10.72
N SER A 231 -9.98 -19.71 -10.08
CA SER A 231 -10.63 -19.59 -8.77
C SER A 231 -9.76 -20.11 -7.61
N LYS A 232 -8.55 -20.54 -7.90
CA LYS A 232 -7.67 -21.23 -6.94
C LYS A 232 -7.32 -20.36 -5.75
N VAL A 233 -7.24 -21.00 -4.59
CA VAL A 233 -6.87 -20.38 -3.32
C VAL A 233 -5.82 -21.24 -2.64
N GLU A 234 -4.72 -20.62 -2.28
CA GLU A 234 -3.61 -21.26 -1.57
C GLU A 234 -3.25 -20.47 -0.32
N LYS A 235 -2.97 -21.19 0.74
CA LYS A 235 -2.62 -20.63 2.06
C LYS A 235 -1.20 -21.03 2.44
N LEU A 236 -0.43 -20.07 2.92
CA LEU A 236 0.85 -20.32 3.57
C LEU A 236 0.80 -19.76 4.99
N THR A 237 0.97 -20.63 5.97
CA THR A 237 1.07 -20.22 7.38
C THR A 237 2.49 -19.72 7.69
N ARG A 238 2.63 -18.94 8.75
CA ARG A 238 3.92 -18.41 9.21
C ARG A 238 5.01 -19.47 9.39
N THR A 239 4.65 -20.68 9.79
CA THR A 239 5.57 -21.82 10.01
C THR A 239 5.42 -22.90 8.95
N GLY A 240 4.60 -22.66 7.92
CA GLY A 240 4.33 -23.60 6.85
C GLY A 240 5.55 -23.83 5.97
N THR A 241 5.74 -25.07 5.55
CA THR A 241 6.79 -25.50 4.63
C THR A 241 6.29 -25.74 3.22
N ALA A 242 4.99 -25.60 3.00
CA ALA A 242 4.31 -25.72 1.70
C ALA A 242 3.02 -24.90 1.73
N TRP A 243 2.57 -24.49 0.53
CA TRP A 243 1.23 -23.92 0.34
C TRP A 243 0.17 -25.03 0.43
N GLU A 244 -0.90 -24.74 1.13
CA GLU A 244 -2.07 -25.59 1.29
C GLU A 244 -3.18 -25.15 0.35
N THR A 245 -3.77 -26.06 -0.43
CA THR A 245 -4.94 -25.74 -1.26
C THR A 245 -6.17 -25.59 -0.37
N MET A 246 -6.89 -24.49 -0.53
CA MET A 246 -8.12 -24.17 0.18
C MET A 246 -9.32 -24.25 -0.75
N ALA A 247 -10.54 -24.01 -0.22
CA ALA A 247 -11.73 -23.95 -1.06
C ALA A 247 -11.62 -22.87 -2.13
N ASP A 248 -11.87 -23.26 -3.38
CA ASP A 248 -11.86 -22.35 -4.53
C ASP A 248 -12.86 -21.20 -4.32
N MET A 249 -12.56 -20.03 -4.88
CA MET A 249 -13.51 -18.89 -4.92
C MET A 249 -14.77 -19.26 -5.70
N PRO A 250 -15.93 -18.65 -5.38
CA PRO A 250 -17.21 -18.91 -6.07
C PRO A 250 -17.17 -18.63 -7.59
N SER A 251 -16.28 -17.74 -8.04
CA SER A 251 -16.04 -17.51 -9.47
C SER A 251 -14.57 -17.20 -9.74
N PRO A 252 -14.01 -17.63 -10.89
CA PRO A 252 -12.66 -17.29 -11.29
C PRO A 252 -12.54 -15.78 -11.54
N ARG A 253 -11.36 -15.23 -11.30
CA ARG A 253 -11.02 -13.83 -11.60
C ARG A 253 -9.51 -13.56 -11.50
N GLY A 254 -9.00 -12.76 -12.42
CA GLY A 254 -7.74 -12.02 -12.24
C GLY A 254 -8.03 -10.59 -11.80
N ASP A 255 -6.99 -9.77 -11.67
CA ASP A 255 -7.05 -8.33 -11.40
C ASP A 255 -7.89 -7.98 -10.16
N CYS A 256 -7.98 -8.94 -9.20
CA CYS A 256 -8.76 -8.80 -7.98
C CYS A 256 -7.96 -8.09 -6.88
N ALA A 257 -8.68 -7.53 -5.91
CA ALA A 257 -8.10 -7.01 -4.70
C ALA A 257 -8.53 -7.82 -3.48
N ALA A 258 -7.64 -7.99 -2.51
CA ALA A 258 -7.94 -8.72 -1.29
C ALA A 258 -7.38 -8.06 -0.04
N ALA A 259 -8.08 -8.23 1.07
CA ALA A 259 -7.63 -7.77 2.39
C ALA A 259 -8.09 -8.72 3.49
N GLY A 260 -7.26 -8.84 4.53
CA GLY A 260 -7.63 -9.53 5.76
C GLY A 260 -8.23 -8.55 6.76
N LEU A 261 -9.39 -8.88 7.33
CA LEU A 261 -10.03 -8.09 8.36
C LEU A 261 -10.64 -8.99 9.42
N LYS A 262 -10.28 -8.81 10.69
CA LYS A 262 -10.80 -9.58 11.84
C LYS A 262 -10.75 -11.10 11.62
N GLY A 263 -9.63 -11.60 11.09
CA GLY A 263 -9.40 -13.03 10.83
C GLY A 263 -10.18 -13.63 9.66
N LYS A 264 -10.88 -12.83 8.88
CA LYS A 264 -11.52 -13.19 7.62
C LYS A 264 -10.73 -12.61 6.45
N VAL A 265 -10.87 -13.23 5.27
CA VAL A 265 -10.29 -12.73 4.02
C VAL A 265 -11.41 -12.23 3.12
N TYR A 266 -11.26 -11.07 2.56
CA TYR A 266 -12.21 -10.46 1.65
C TYR A 266 -11.57 -10.30 0.27
N VAL A 267 -12.34 -10.61 -0.79
CA VAL A 267 -11.92 -10.46 -2.20
C VAL A 267 -12.95 -9.62 -2.93
N ALA A 268 -12.52 -8.52 -3.52
CA ALA A 268 -13.37 -7.57 -4.22
C ALA A 268 -12.97 -7.39 -5.68
N GLY A 269 -13.93 -7.15 -6.55
CA GLY A 269 -13.72 -6.78 -7.94
C GLY A 269 -13.01 -7.86 -8.76
N GLY A 270 -12.22 -7.41 -9.71
CA GLY A 270 -11.48 -8.25 -10.66
C GLY A 270 -12.11 -8.33 -12.02
N TYR A 271 -11.49 -9.09 -12.88
CA TYR A 271 -11.92 -9.37 -14.24
C TYR A 271 -12.03 -10.88 -14.48
N ASP A 272 -13.06 -11.31 -15.19
CA ASP A 272 -13.27 -12.71 -15.54
C ASP A 272 -13.43 -12.83 -17.06
N ASP A 273 -12.57 -13.61 -17.68
CA ASP A 273 -12.57 -13.97 -19.09
C ASP A 273 -12.59 -15.50 -19.25
N ALA A 274 -13.21 -16.20 -18.31
CA ALA A 274 -13.27 -17.68 -18.31
C ALA A 274 -13.96 -18.29 -19.53
N THR A 275 -14.61 -17.47 -20.34
CA THR A 275 -15.20 -17.90 -21.60
C THR A 275 -14.51 -17.14 -22.73
N PHE A 276 -13.84 -17.81 -23.64
CA PHE A 276 -13.17 -17.30 -24.86
C PHE A 276 -13.92 -16.20 -25.66
N ASN A 277 -14.94 -15.62 -25.08
CA ASN A 277 -15.90 -14.74 -25.76
C ASN A 277 -15.62 -13.25 -25.51
N HIS A 278 -14.58 -12.86 -24.74
CA HIS A 278 -14.23 -11.48 -24.37
C HIS A 278 -15.43 -10.60 -23.94
N THR A 279 -16.56 -11.24 -23.57
CA THR A 279 -17.82 -10.57 -23.21
C THR A 279 -18.02 -10.45 -21.71
N VAL A 280 -17.22 -11.16 -20.93
CA VAL A 280 -17.29 -11.07 -19.47
C VAL A 280 -16.51 -9.84 -19.04
N GLY A 281 -16.97 -9.20 -18.01
CA GLY A 281 -16.50 -7.89 -17.66
C GLY A 281 -15.86 -7.83 -16.27
N PHE A 282 -15.60 -6.62 -15.88
CA PHE A 282 -15.22 -6.31 -14.52
C PHE A 282 -16.30 -6.75 -13.54
N LYS A 283 -15.87 -7.13 -12.35
CA LYS A 283 -16.72 -7.59 -11.27
C LYS A 283 -16.88 -6.49 -10.21
N LYS A 284 -18.00 -6.54 -9.52
CA LYS A 284 -18.24 -5.73 -8.30
C LYS A 284 -18.52 -6.58 -7.06
N ASN A 285 -18.54 -7.92 -7.21
CA ASN A 285 -18.79 -8.83 -6.10
C ASN A 285 -17.75 -8.67 -5.00
N LEU A 286 -18.20 -8.78 -3.76
CA LEU A 286 -17.38 -8.96 -2.58
C LEU A 286 -17.63 -10.36 -2.04
N TYR A 287 -16.57 -11.14 -1.88
CA TYR A 287 -16.61 -12.44 -1.23
C TYR A 287 -15.83 -12.39 0.07
N MET A 288 -16.40 -12.98 1.12
CA MET A 288 -15.74 -13.19 2.40
C MET A 288 -15.41 -14.68 2.54
N TYR A 289 -14.15 -14.99 2.78
CA TYR A 289 -13.68 -16.32 3.12
C TYR A 289 -13.46 -16.44 4.61
N ASP A 290 -13.98 -17.52 5.18
CA ASP A 290 -13.76 -17.90 6.58
C ASP A 290 -12.72 -19.01 6.67
N PRO A 291 -11.48 -18.74 7.12
CA PRO A 291 -10.45 -19.75 7.26
C PRO A 291 -10.81 -20.87 8.25
N ALA A 292 -11.61 -20.59 9.27
CA ALA A 292 -11.97 -21.58 10.28
C ALA A 292 -12.91 -22.69 9.75
N THR A 293 -13.76 -22.34 8.78
CA THR A 293 -14.71 -23.26 8.17
C THR A 293 -14.34 -23.65 6.75
N ASN A 294 -13.33 -23.00 6.16
CA ASN A 294 -12.92 -23.16 4.76
C ASN A 294 -14.09 -22.92 3.77
N THR A 295 -14.88 -21.86 4.01
CA THR A 295 -16.08 -21.55 3.22
C THR A 295 -16.11 -20.09 2.78
N TRP A 296 -16.78 -19.87 1.64
CA TRP A 296 -17.03 -18.55 1.06
C TRP A 296 -18.46 -18.08 1.31
N THR A 297 -18.63 -16.79 1.54
CA THR A 297 -19.92 -16.11 1.62
C THR A 297 -19.89 -14.87 0.74
N GLU A 298 -20.88 -14.73 -0.13
CA GLU A 298 -21.06 -13.51 -0.90
C GLU A 298 -21.62 -12.40 -0.02
N LYS A 299 -21.07 -11.19 -0.14
CA LYS A 299 -21.44 -9.99 0.59
C LYS A 299 -22.00 -8.94 -0.37
N ALA A 300 -22.54 -7.84 0.20
CA ALA A 300 -23.02 -6.74 -0.62
C ALA A 300 -21.95 -6.29 -1.63
N PRO A 301 -22.30 -6.19 -2.92
CA PRO A 301 -21.35 -5.81 -3.95
C PRO A 301 -20.99 -4.32 -3.89
N MET A 302 -19.81 -3.95 -4.39
CA MET A 302 -19.44 -2.56 -4.66
C MET A 302 -20.48 -1.88 -5.57
N LYS A 303 -20.54 -0.57 -5.58
CA LYS A 303 -21.37 0.19 -6.51
C LYS A 303 -20.81 0.13 -7.94
N HIS A 304 -19.48 0.20 -8.06
CA HIS A 304 -18.77 0.22 -9.34
C HIS A 304 -17.99 -1.07 -9.57
N GLU A 305 -18.19 -1.70 -10.75
CA GLU A 305 -17.40 -2.84 -11.18
C GLU A 305 -16.01 -2.39 -11.62
N ARG A 306 -14.96 -3.06 -11.11
CA ARG A 306 -13.56 -2.65 -11.31
C ARG A 306 -12.60 -3.83 -11.26
N GLY A 307 -11.52 -3.76 -12.06
CA GLY A 307 -10.33 -4.59 -11.94
C GLY A 307 -9.11 -3.76 -11.51
N ASP A 308 -7.99 -4.41 -11.23
CA ASP A 308 -6.71 -3.77 -10.89
C ASP A 308 -6.81 -2.68 -9.80
N LEU A 309 -7.79 -2.84 -8.90
CA LEU A 309 -8.02 -1.97 -7.76
C LEU A 309 -7.18 -2.42 -6.57
N GLN A 310 -7.20 -1.63 -5.49
CA GLN A 310 -6.68 -2.07 -4.19
C GLN A 310 -7.80 -2.14 -3.14
N LEU A 311 -7.69 -3.12 -2.25
CA LEU A 311 -8.55 -3.28 -1.09
C LEU A 311 -7.70 -3.20 0.18
N VAL A 312 -7.92 -2.19 0.99
CA VAL A 312 -7.16 -1.93 2.21
C VAL A 312 -8.05 -2.12 3.43
N ALA A 313 -7.60 -2.95 4.38
CA ALA A 313 -8.28 -3.06 5.65
C ALA A 313 -7.98 -1.83 6.51
N LEU A 314 -9.03 -1.18 6.96
CA LEU A 314 -9.04 -0.19 8.02
C LEU A 314 -9.26 -0.93 9.37
N ASP A 315 -9.54 -0.22 10.45
CA ASP A 315 -9.69 -0.88 11.75
C ASP A 315 -10.88 -1.84 11.79
N ASP A 316 -12.03 -1.39 11.27
CA ASP A 316 -13.29 -2.15 11.28
C ASP A 316 -13.93 -2.30 9.90
N THR A 317 -13.38 -1.67 8.88
CA THR A 317 -13.95 -1.55 7.53
C THR A 317 -12.93 -1.90 6.45
N LEU A 318 -13.35 -1.91 5.18
CA LEU A 318 -12.50 -2.11 4.04
C LEU A 318 -12.63 -0.93 3.08
N LEU A 319 -11.52 -0.44 2.56
CA LEU A 319 -11.49 0.65 1.58
C LEU A 319 -11.08 0.10 0.21
N ALA A 320 -11.98 0.14 -0.79
CA ALA A 320 -11.71 -0.20 -2.18
C ALA A 320 -11.34 1.07 -2.95
N ILE A 321 -10.15 1.09 -3.56
CA ILE A 321 -9.54 2.29 -4.11
C ILE A 321 -9.22 2.08 -5.58
N GLY A 322 -9.52 3.08 -6.43
CA GLY A 322 -9.10 3.16 -7.83
C GLY A 322 -9.49 1.93 -8.67
N GLY A 323 -8.58 1.49 -9.52
CA GLY A 323 -8.74 0.38 -10.44
C GLY A 323 -9.06 0.81 -11.86
N GLU A 324 -9.42 -0.12 -12.69
CA GLU A 324 -9.86 0.12 -14.07
C GLU A 324 -11.34 -0.21 -14.26
N ILE A 325 -11.98 0.54 -15.13
CA ILE A 325 -13.40 0.42 -15.47
C ILE A 325 -13.61 0.46 -16.97
N LYS A 326 -14.78 -0.03 -17.41
CA LYS A 326 -15.25 0.15 -18.79
C LYS A 326 -15.95 1.49 -18.94
N GLN A 327 -15.55 2.26 -19.93
CA GLN A 327 -16.19 3.51 -20.31
C GLN A 327 -16.63 3.45 -21.78
N ALA A 328 -17.92 3.60 -22.04
CA ALA A 328 -18.42 3.70 -23.40
C ALA A 328 -17.93 5.01 -24.05
N ARG A 329 -17.52 4.92 -25.32
CA ARG A 329 -17.24 6.14 -26.10
C ARG A 329 -18.53 6.93 -26.33
N PRO A 330 -18.45 8.27 -26.41
CA PRO A 330 -19.63 9.10 -26.65
C PRO A 330 -20.41 8.77 -27.93
N ASP A 331 -19.74 8.22 -28.93
CA ASP A 331 -20.33 7.78 -30.20
C ASP A 331 -20.91 6.36 -30.17
N GLY A 332 -20.74 5.65 -29.04
CA GLY A 332 -21.21 4.27 -28.84
C GLY A 332 -20.44 3.21 -29.63
N SER A 333 -19.35 3.57 -30.32
CA SER A 333 -18.63 2.66 -31.23
C SER A 333 -17.78 1.61 -30.52
N HIS A 334 -17.22 1.93 -29.34
CA HIS A 334 -16.31 1.08 -28.59
C HIS A 334 -16.43 1.32 -27.08
N VAL A 335 -15.90 0.40 -26.28
CA VAL A 335 -15.75 0.54 -24.84
C VAL A 335 -14.25 0.64 -24.54
N ASN A 336 -13.84 1.71 -23.90
CA ASN A 336 -12.47 1.88 -23.45
C ASN A 336 -12.31 1.33 -22.03
N ILE A 337 -11.13 0.84 -21.70
CA ILE A 337 -10.70 0.58 -20.34
C ILE A 337 -9.95 1.82 -19.85
N VAL A 338 -10.39 2.39 -18.73
CA VAL A 338 -9.82 3.64 -18.19
C VAL A 338 -9.57 3.51 -16.70
N ALA A 339 -8.57 4.25 -16.20
CA ALA A 339 -8.30 4.35 -14.78
C ALA A 339 -9.47 5.00 -14.03
N SER A 340 -9.79 4.47 -12.87
CA SER A 340 -10.85 4.91 -11.99
C SER A 340 -10.32 5.78 -10.85
N HIS A 341 -11.10 6.75 -10.43
CA HIS A 341 -10.88 7.55 -9.22
C HIS A 341 -11.85 7.18 -8.08
N TYR A 342 -12.71 6.17 -8.27
CA TYR A 342 -13.68 5.76 -7.27
C TYR A 342 -13.02 5.21 -6.00
N VAL A 343 -13.57 5.61 -4.85
CA VAL A 343 -13.23 5.09 -3.54
C VAL A 343 -14.52 4.73 -2.84
N GLU A 344 -14.60 3.48 -2.37
CA GLU A 344 -15.77 2.96 -1.67
C GLU A 344 -15.33 2.27 -0.39
N GLU A 345 -16.05 2.50 0.70
CA GLU A 345 -15.80 1.87 1.99
C GLU A 345 -16.91 0.87 2.32
N TYR A 346 -16.51 -0.36 2.67
CA TYR A 346 -17.40 -1.44 3.09
C TYR A 346 -17.47 -1.54 4.61
N PHE A 347 -18.68 -1.56 5.12
CA PHE A 347 -19.01 -1.73 6.53
C PHE A 347 -19.52 -3.15 6.78
N PRO A 348 -18.68 -4.09 7.29
CA PRO A 348 -19.08 -5.48 7.49
C PRO A 348 -20.28 -5.65 8.40
N GLU A 349 -20.40 -4.82 9.42
CA GLU A 349 -21.52 -4.85 10.40
C GLU A 349 -22.87 -4.53 9.77
N LYS A 350 -22.88 -3.71 8.70
CA LYS A 350 -24.09 -3.29 7.98
C LYS A 350 -24.28 -4.05 6.69
N ASP A 351 -23.24 -4.79 6.22
CA ASP A 351 -23.14 -5.37 4.88
C ASP A 351 -23.47 -4.33 3.78
N GLN A 352 -22.79 -3.16 3.82
CA GLN A 352 -23.07 -2.03 2.93
C GLN A 352 -21.81 -1.31 2.51
N TRP A 353 -21.84 -0.73 1.30
CA TRP A 353 -20.82 0.15 0.75
C TRP A 353 -21.26 1.61 0.76
N GLU A 354 -20.35 2.50 1.11
CA GLU A 354 -20.51 3.95 1.02
C GLU A 354 -19.40 4.54 0.14
N GLU A 355 -19.73 5.51 -0.71
CA GLU A 355 -18.71 6.26 -1.45
C GLU A 355 -17.93 7.18 -0.54
N ARG A 356 -16.63 7.33 -0.84
CA ARG A 356 -15.70 8.23 -0.16
C ARG A 356 -15.14 9.27 -1.13
N ALA A 357 -14.36 10.21 -0.60
CA ALA A 357 -13.67 11.19 -1.45
C ALA A 357 -12.85 10.49 -2.52
N TYR A 358 -13.01 10.89 -3.76
CA TYR A 358 -12.31 10.33 -4.90
C TYR A 358 -10.81 10.59 -4.80
N ILE A 359 -10.00 9.60 -5.20
CA ILE A 359 -8.56 9.77 -5.31
C ILE A 359 -8.22 10.89 -6.32
N GLY A 360 -7.23 11.71 -6.01
CA GLY A 360 -6.88 12.88 -6.82
C GLY A 360 -6.42 12.53 -8.24
N ASN A 361 -5.63 11.47 -8.37
CA ASN A 361 -5.18 10.95 -9.65
C ASN A 361 -5.77 9.57 -9.89
N ALA A 362 -6.67 9.44 -10.86
CA ALA A 362 -7.23 8.16 -11.26
C ALA A 362 -6.10 7.18 -11.63
N ARG A 363 -6.15 5.96 -11.10
CA ARG A 363 -5.08 4.97 -11.28
C ARG A 363 -5.55 3.53 -11.15
N PHE A 364 -4.82 2.63 -11.79
CA PHE A 364 -4.91 1.17 -11.64
C PHE A 364 -3.50 0.57 -11.53
N ARG A 365 -3.36 -0.70 -11.12
CA ARG A 365 -2.06 -1.39 -10.95
C ARG A 365 -1.08 -0.67 -10.04
N PHE A 366 -1.57 -0.10 -8.98
CA PHE A 366 -0.81 0.65 -7.98
C PHE A 366 -0.65 -0.14 -6.69
N GLY A 367 0.28 0.27 -5.83
CA GLY A 367 0.40 -0.25 -4.47
C GLY A 367 -0.43 0.56 -3.48
N ALA A 368 -1.09 -0.10 -2.52
CA ALA A 368 -1.74 0.60 -1.42
C ALA A 368 -1.55 -0.12 -0.08
N ALA A 369 -1.39 0.66 0.98
CA ALA A 369 -1.24 0.14 2.33
C ALA A 369 -1.70 1.15 3.39
N LYS A 370 -2.25 0.67 4.50
CA LYS A 370 -2.59 1.49 5.67
C LYS A 370 -1.37 1.67 6.55
N SER A 371 -1.09 2.89 6.97
CA SER A 371 -0.17 3.22 8.05
C SER A 371 -0.92 3.79 9.25
N ASP A 372 -0.20 4.15 10.32
CA ASP A 372 -0.76 4.90 11.45
C ASP A 372 -1.22 6.32 11.06
N TRP A 373 -0.78 6.81 9.89
CA TRP A 373 -1.04 8.16 9.38
C TRP A 373 -2.09 8.23 8.27
N GLY A 374 -2.69 7.11 7.89
CA GLY A 374 -3.69 7.04 6.85
C GLY A 374 -3.43 5.93 5.83
N THR A 375 -4.24 5.88 4.79
CA THR A 375 -4.10 4.91 3.70
C THR A 375 -3.33 5.54 2.55
N HIS A 376 -2.17 4.98 2.24
CA HIS A 376 -1.27 5.45 1.20
C HIS A 376 -1.49 4.70 -0.11
N VAL A 377 -1.34 5.40 -1.23
CA VAL A 377 -1.31 4.83 -2.58
C VAL A 377 -0.08 5.30 -3.34
N PHE A 378 0.59 4.39 -4.02
CA PHE A 378 1.89 4.61 -4.65
C PHE A 378 1.88 4.18 -6.10
N GLY A 379 2.34 5.05 -7.00
CA GLY A 379 2.51 4.72 -8.40
C GLY A 379 1.22 4.36 -9.12
N GLY A 380 1.30 3.35 -9.96
CA GLY A 380 0.21 2.87 -10.81
C GLY A 380 0.27 3.43 -12.22
N SER A 381 -0.73 3.06 -13.01
CA SER A 381 -0.92 3.54 -14.38
C SER A 381 -2.07 4.54 -14.42
N PRO A 382 -1.90 5.70 -15.09
CA PRO A 382 -2.95 6.70 -15.23
C PRO A 382 -3.95 6.32 -16.34
N VAL A 383 -4.90 7.19 -16.60
CA VAL A 383 -5.72 7.13 -17.83
C VAL A 383 -4.82 7.19 -19.06
N CYS A 384 -5.01 6.24 -19.95
CA CYS A 384 -4.29 6.19 -21.21
C CYS A 384 -5.03 7.01 -22.26
N LYS A 385 -4.31 7.89 -22.94
CA LYS A 385 -4.74 8.52 -24.19
C LYS A 385 -3.74 8.15 -25.25
N ASP A 386 -4.20 7.61 -26.39
CA ASP A 386 -3.36 7.56 -27.57
C ASP A 386 -3.07 9.02 -28.02
N PRO A 387 -1.80 9.45 -28.06
CA PRO A 387 -1.45 10.77 -28.52
C PRO A 387 -1.84 11.01 -29.99
N LEU A 388 -2.07 9.95 -30.78
CA LEU A 388 -2.46 10.02 -32.19
C LEU A 388 -3.98 9.94 -32.39
N ASP A 389 -4.72 9.37 -31.44
CA ASP A 389 -6.19 9.37 -31.39
C ASP A 389 -6.65 9.76 -29.98
N PRO A 390 -7.06 11.03 -29.78
CA PRO A 390 -7.53 11.49 -28.48
C PRO A 390 -8.80 10.78 -27.98
N ASN A 391 -9.38 9.88 -28.80
CA ASN A 391 -10.51 9.05 -28.43
C ASN A 391 -10.11 7.58 -28.23
N ASP A 392 -8.87 7.22 -28.49
CA ASP A 392 -8.33 5.90 -28.16
C ASP A 392 -7.58 5.94 -26.81
N TYR A 393 -8.12 5.20 -25.85
CA TYR A 393 -7.58 5.05 -24.51
C TYR A 393 -6.99 3.65 -24.30
N SER A 394 -6.74 2.91 -25.37
CA SER A 394 -6.36 1.50 -25.29
C SER A 394 -4.87 1.25 -25.07
N TYR A 395 -4.01 2.26 -25.09
CA TYR A 395 -2.56 2.08 -25.05
C TYR A 395 -1.93 2.83 -23.89
N CYS A 396 -1.42 2.07 -22.89
CA CYS A 396 -0.80 2.60 -21.68
C CYS A 396 0.66 2.20 -21.49
N ASP A 397 1.32 1.62 -22.47
CA ASP A 397 2.70 1.22 -22.30
C ASP A 397 3.60 2.44 -22.08
N GLY A 398 4.29 2.47 -20.93
CA GLY A 398 5.28 3.47 -20.59
C GLY A 398 4.79 4.67 -19.77
N LEU A 399 3.55 4.70 -19.28
CA LEU A 399 3.00 5.79 -18.45
C LEU A 399 2.83 5.35 -16.98
N GLN A 400 3.92 4.97 -16.32
CA GLN A 400 3.89 4.70 -14.89
C GLN A 400 3.95 6.01 -14.10
N MET A 401 3.15 6.07 -13.03
CA MET A 401 3.09 7.24 -12.15
C MET A 401 4.15 7.14 -11.05
N SER A 402 4.77 8.26 -10.75
CA SER A 402 5.57 8.43 -9.52
C SER A 402 4.73 8.94 -8.34
N SER A 403 3.49 9.36 -8.57
CA SER A 403 2.69 10.03 -7.54
C SER A 403 2.36 9.13 -6.36
N HIS A 404 2.37 9.76 -5.19
CA HIS A 404 1.99 9.18 -3.90
C HIS A 404 0.93 10.07 -3.27
N GLU A 405 -0.17 9.48 -2.84
CA GLU A 405 -1.25 10.17 -2.16
C GLU A 405 -1.61 9.43 -0.87
N VAL A 406 -2.11 10.16 0.13
CA VAL A 406 -2.60 9.60 1.38
C VAL A 406 -4.03 10.02 1.64
N TYR A 407 -4.85 9.05 2.07
CA TYR A 407 -6.23 9.25 2.50
C TYR A 407 -6.31 9.29 4.02
N PHE A 408 -6.94 10.35 4.54
CA PHE A 408 -7.23 10.51 5.95
C PHE A 408 -8.71 10.27 6.22
N GLU A 409 -9.00 9.36 7.13
CA GLU A 409 -10.36 9.15 7.64
C GLU A 409 -10.77 10.28 8.56
N LEU A 410 -12.05 10.67 8.50
CA LEU A 410 -12.58 11.72 9.39
C LEU A 410 -12.80 11.27 10.86
N SER A 411 -12.50 10.03 11.18
CA SER A 411 -12.77 9.45 12.51
C SER A 411 -11.80 9.90 13.62
N HIS A 412 -10.82 10.76 13.33
CA HIS A 412 -9.98 11.40 14.35
C HIS A 412 -10.42 12.86 14.58
N PRO A 413 -11.40 13.12 15.46
CA PRO A 413 -11.86 14.48 15.76
C PRO A 413 -10.75 15.38 16.33
N ASP A 414 -9.72 14.79 16.94
CA ASP A 414 -8.62 15.53 17.57
C ASP A 414 -7.65 16.18 16.57
N VAL A 415 -7.65 15.74 15.30
CA VAL A 415 -6.78 16.30 14.26
C VAL A 415 -7.38 17.56 13.61
N TRP A 416 -8.71 17.73 13.68
CA TRP A 416 -9.44 18.80 12.98
C TRP A 416 -9.72 20.05 13.84
N VAL A 417 -9.69 19.95 15.18
CA VAL A 417 -10.01 21.07 16.07
C VAL A 417 -8.99 22.22 15.97
N ASN A 418 -7.80 21.96 15.48
CA ASN A 418 -6.75 22.99 15.34
C ASN A 418 -6.65 23.65 13.96
N TYR A 419 -7.41 23.21 12.95
CA TYR A 419 -7.30 23.76 11.60
C TYR A 419 -8.10 25.06 11.42
N ASP A 420 -9.25 25.20 12.07
CA ASP A 420 -10.07 26.42 11.97
C ASP A 420 -9.58 27.56 12.89
N ALA A 421 -8.79 27.25 13.90
CA ALA A 421 -8.28 28.27 14.83
C ALA A 421 -7.00 29.01 14.34
N ALA A 422 -6.36 28.51 13.28
CA ALA A 422 -5.11 29.10 12.74
C ALA A 422 -5.34 30.09 11.59
N HIS A 423 -6.58 30.32 11.16
CA HIS A 423 -6.93 31.23 10.05
C HIS A 423 -7.62 32.52 10.48
N GLU A 424 -7.67 32.85 11.79
CA GLU A 424 -8.13 34.15 12.27
C GLU A 424 -6.98 34.96 12.94
N PHE A 425 -5.84 35.12 12.25
CA PHE A 425 -4.90 36.19 12.59
C PHE A 425 -4.13 36.63 11.34
#